data_3f274bd2bde8e70bb891d31b75a2759b
#
_entry.id   3f274bd2bde8e70bb891d31b75a2759b
#
_cell.length_a   1.000
_cell.length_b   1.000
_cell.length_c   1.000
_cell.angle_alpha   90.00
_cell.angle_beta   90.00
_cell.angle_gamma   90.00
#
_symmetry.space_group_name_H-M   'P 1'
#
loop_
_entity.id
_entity.type
_entity.pdbx_description
1 polymer ?
#
loop_
_entity_poly.entity_id
_entity_poly.type
_entity_poly.pdbx_seq_one_letter_code
_entity_poly.pdbx_strand_id
1 'polypeptide(L)'
;MTDPKSFLTSIFNAAVAAAEPEKTIRNHLPARPKGRTIVIGAGKGSAQMAAAFERVWEGPIDGLVVTRYGYGAKCERIEIIEAAHPVPDAAGLEASRRLLEKVRGLTSDDLVVALISGGGSALLPSPAPGLTLADEIAVNEALLASGAPIAAMNTIRKHVSTIKGGRLAAAAHPARVVSLVVSDIPGDNPALVASGPTVPDTGSREDALAAIAAYNVKFPASVMAHIQSPAADAPRPNDPRFAGNEVHLIASAGVSLEAAAAEAKRQGIEAVILSDSIEGEAREVGGVHAAIVREVATRNRPFAKPVLILSGGETTVTLRAKGKGGRNSEFLLAFAIAINGVDGIHALAADTDGIDGSENNAGAFADGSTVSRMRGAGVDAKAMLAGNNAWTAFNAVGDLFVPGPTGTNVNDLRAILVR
;
A
#
# COMPACT_ATOMS: atom_id res chain seq x y z
N MET A 1 19.79 -5.75 29.10
CA MET A 1 18.72 -5.20 28.23
C MET A 1 19.26 -5.15 26.83
N THR A 2 18.48 -5.59 25.84
CA THR A 2 18.87 -5.55 24.43
C THR A 2 19.15 -4.10 24.00
N ASP A 3 20.16 -3.89 23.15
CA ASP A 3 20.43 -2.59 22.52
C ASP A 3 19.18 -2.06 21.79
N PRO A 4 18.80 -0.77 22.00
CA PRO A 4 17.59 -0.22 21.40
C PRO A 4 17.54 -0.33 19.87
N LYS A 5 18.66 -0.14 19.16
CA LYS A 5 18.68 -0.30 17.70
C LYS A 5 18.41 -1.74 17.27
N SER A 6 19.02 -2.71 17.97
CA SER A 6 18.78 -4.14 17.73
C SER A 6 17.35 -4.54 18.02
N PHE A 7 16.74 -4.00 19.10
CA PHE A 7 15.31 -4.21 19.41
C PHE A 7 14.43 -3.65 18.29
N LEU A 8 14.60 -2.37 17.91
CA LEU A 8 13.80 -1.74 16.85
C LEU A 8 13.96 -2.43 15.49
N THR A 9 15.18 -2.91 15.18
CA THR A 9 15.44 -3.72 13.99
C THR A 9 14.63 -5.03 14.02
N SER A 10 14.55 -5.71 15.18
CA SER A 10 13.75 -6.94 15.29
C SER A 10 12.26 -6.68 15.11
N ILE A 11 11.76 -5.53 15.57
CA ILE A 11 10.38 -5.07 15.35
C ILE A 11 10.10 -4.85 13.86
N PHE A 12 10.98 -4.15 13.15
CA PHE A 12 10.88 -3.96 11.70
C PHE A 12 10.89 -5.32 10.96
N ASN A 13 11.82 -6.20 11.30
CA ASN A 13 11.92 -7.51 10.67
C ASN A 13 10.66 -8.36 10.89
N ALA A 14 10.03 -8.29 12.06
CA ALA A 14 8.76 -8.97 12.33
C ALA A 14 7.61 -8.42 11.47
N ALA A 15 7.54 -7.09 11.31
CA ALA A 15 6.56 -6.43 10.45
C ALA A 15 6.71 -6.85 8.97
N VAL A 16 7.94 -6.83 8.45
CA VAL A 16 8.25 -7.25 7.07
C VAL A 16 7.95 -8.73 6.86
N ALA A 17 8.36 -9.59 7.79
CA ALA A 17 8.13 -11.04 7.70
C ALA A 17 6.63 -11.43 7.73
N ALA A 18 5.77 -10.58 8.31
CA ALA A 18 4.33 -10.78 8.29
C ALA A 18 3.70 -10.51 6.92
N ALA A 19 4.35 -9.72 6.08
CA ALA A 19 3.91 -9.38 4.73
C ALA A 19 4.70 -10.14 3.64
N GLU A 20 5.53 -11.12 4.01
CA GLU A 20 6.31 -11.92 3.08
C GLU A 20 5.37 -12.75 2.18
N PRO A 21 5.44 -12.59 0.84
CA PRO A 21 4.43 -13.12 -0.08
C PRO A 21 4.23 -14.64 -0.02
N GLU A 22 5.32 -15.41 0.07
CA GLU A 22 5.20 -16.88 0.07
C GLU A 22 4.52 -17.39 1.34
N LYS A 23 4.88 -16.83 2.50
CA LYS A 23 4.29 -17.19 3.78
C LYS A 23 2.81 -16.81 3.85
N THR A 24 2.49 -15.59 3.44
CA THR A 24 1.10 -15.10 3.48
C THR A 24 0.20 -15.85 2.53
N ILE A 25 0.66 -16.13 1.30
CA ILE A 25 -0.09 -16.92 0.32
C ILE A 25 -0.28 -18.36 0.81
N ARG A 26 0.77 -19.01 1.34
CA ARG A 26 0.69 -20.39 1.87
C ARG A 26 -0.39 -20.56 2.94
N ASN A 27 -0.57 -19.56 3.77
CA ASN A 27 -1.58 -19.55 4.84
C ASN A 27 -3.02 -19.36 4.32
N HIS A 28 -3.19 -18.91 3.06
CA HIS A 28 -4.48 -18.59 2.46
C HIS A 28 -4.72 -19.35 1.13
N LEU A 29 -4.01 -20.48 0.94
CA LEU A 29 -4.22 -21.29 -0.25
C LEU A 29 -5.65 -21.85 -0.27
N PRO A 30 -6.42 -21.61 -1.35
CA PRO A 30 -7.73 -22.23 -1.50
C PRO A 30 -7.63 -23.74 -1.74
N ALA A 31 -8.71 -24.46 -1.47
CA ALA A 31 -8.83 -25.86 -1.87
C ALA A 31 -8.76 -25.97 -3.40
N ARG A 32 -8.09 -27.03 -3.88
CA ARG A 32 -7.99 -27.31 -5.32
C ARG A 32 -9.36 -27.55 -5.94
N PRO A 33 -9.63 -26.99 -7.12
CA PRO A 33 -10.87 -27.27 -7.84
C PRO A 33 -10.83 -28.65 -8.51
N LYS A 34 -11.97 -29.11 -8.97
CA LYS A 34 -12.05 -30.28 -9.86
C LYS A 34 -11.63 -29.95 -11.29
N GLY A 35 -11.85 -28.69 -11.68
CA GLY A 35 -11.51 -28.15 -12.99
C GLY A 35 -10.16 -27.43 -13.01
N ARG A 36 -10.09 -26.34 -13.74
CA ARG A 36 -8.88 -25.52 -13.96
C ARG A 36 -8.65 -24.57 -12.80
N THR A 37 -7.39 -24.25 -12.52
CA THR A 37 -6.99 -23.11 -11.67
C THR A 37 -6.46 -22.01 -12.58
N ILE A 38 -7.12 -20.87 -12.58
CA ILE A 38 -6.74 -19.67 -13.34
C ILE A 38 -6.25 -18.62 -12.36
N VAL A 39 -5.03 -18.12 -12.55
CA VAL A 39 -4.45 -17.03 -11.75
C VAL A 39 -4.55 -15.74 -12.52
N ILE A 40 -5.14 -14.73 -11.90
CA ILE A 40 -5.21 -13.36 -12.43
C ILE A 40 -4.63 -12.40 -11.40
N GLY A 41 -4.24 -11.20 -11.82
CA GLY A 41 -3.77 -10.22 -10.84
C GLY A 41 -3.37 -8.89 -11.43
N ALA A 42 -3.34 -7.88 -10.58
CA ALA A 42 -2.83 -6.56 -10.93
C ALA A 42 -2.36 -5.79 -9.71
N GLY A 43 -1.23 -5.10 -9.85
CA GLY A 43 -0.66 -4.23 -8.83
C GLY A 43 0.86 -4.26 -8.81
N LYS A 44 1.47 -3.34 -8.07
CA LYS A 44 2.93 -3.20 -7.98
C LYS A 44 3.61 -4.47 -7.43
N GLY A 45 2.97 -5.18 -6.47
CA GLY A 45 3.47 -6.40 -5.85
C GLY A 45 2.91 -7.69 -6.47
N SER A 46 2.00 -7.60 -7.44
CA SER A 46 1.26 -8.78 -7.94
C SER A 46 2.14 -9.77 -8.70
N ALA A 47 3.23 -9.33 -9.34
CA ALA A 47 4.18 -10.24 -9.97
C ALA A 47 4.95 -11.09 -8.94
N GLN A 48 5.38 -10.50 -7.82
CA GLN A 48 6.01 -11.22 -6.71
C GLN A 48 5.04 -12.18 -6.04
N MET A 49 3.76 -11.77 -5.90
CA MET A 49 2.69 -12.66 -5.43
C MET A 49 2.49 -13.84 -6.41
N ALA A 50 2.52 -13.61 -7.74
CA ALA A 50 2.41 -14.66 -8.73
C ALA A 50 3.55 -15.66 -8.64
N ALA A 51 4.78 -15.19 -8.53
CA ALA A 51 5.96 -16.04 -8.37
C ALA A 51 5.89 -16.85 -7.05
N ALA A 52 5.43 -16.23 -5.96
CA ALA A 52 5.23 -16.91 -4.69
C ALA A 52 4.11 -17.96 -4.77
N PHE A 53 2.97 -17.62 -5.38
CA PHE A 53 1.86 -18.54 -5.59
C PHE A 53 2.29 -19.76 -6.43
N GLU A 54 3.04 -19.52 -7.50
CA GLU A 54 3.54 -20.59 -8.38
C GLU A 54 4.44 -21.58 -7.65
N ARG A 55 5.25 -21.11 -6.68
CA ARG A 55 6.11 -21.99 -5.86
C ARG A 55 5.34 -22.83 -4.85
N VAL A 56 4.23 -22.31 -4.31
CA VAL A 56 3.50 -23.00 -3.24
C VAL A 56 2.28 -23.78 -3.73
N TRP A 57 1.81 -23.52 -4.96
CA TRP A 57 0.65 -24.21 -5.53
C TRP A 57 1.05 -25.53 -6.17
N GLU A 58 0.52 -26.59 -5.65
CA GLU A 58 0.69 -27.92 -6.23
C GLU A 58 -0.43 -28.22 -7.24
N GLY A 59 -0.10 -28.34 -8.50
CA GLY A 59 -1.04 -28.69 -9.57
C GLY A 59 -0.95 -27.76 -10.78
N PRO A 60 -1.70 -28.07 -11.84
CA PRO A 60 -1.71 -27.23 -13.04
C PRO A 60 -2.30 -25.87 -12.74
N ILE A 61 -1.66 -24.84 -13.26
CA ILE A 61 -2.17 -23.47 -13.28
C ILE A 61 -1.90 -22.86 -14.64
N ASP A 62 -2.75 -21.92 -15.02
CA ASP A 62 -2.57 -20.98 -16.12
C ASP A 62 -2.94 -19.59 -15.60
N GLY A 63 -2.25 -18.56 -16.01
CA GLY A 63 -2.51 -17.24 -15.44
C GLY A 63 -1.91 -16.09 -16.22
N LEU A 64 -2.39 -14.90 -15.86
CA LEU A 64 -1.91 -13.61 -16.33
C LEU A 64 -1.97 -12.60 -15.20
N VAL A 65 -0.86 -11.91 -14.96
CA VAL A 65 -0.75 -10.87 -13.93
C VAL A 65 -0.11 -9.62 -14.53
N VAL A 66 -0.63 -8.45 -14.15
CA VAL A 66 -0.13 -7.16 -14.63
C VAL A 66 0.59 -6.44 -13.49
N THR A 67 1.80 -5.95 -13.78
CA THR A 67 2.57 -5.12 -12.86
C THR A 67 3.12 -3.89 -13.55
N ARG A 68 3.74 -2.97 -12.81
CA ARG A 68 4.38 -1.79 -13.42
C ARG A 68 5.71 -2.17 -14.05
N TYR A 69 6.15 -1.37 -15.02
CA TYR A 69 7.46 -1.53 -15.66
C TYR A 69 8.59 -1.61 -14.62
N GLY A 70 9.49 -2.59 -14.80
CA GLY A 70 10.63 -2.85 -13.93
C GLY A 70 10.28 -3.59 -12.63
N TYR A 71 9.04 -4.05 -12.45
CA TYR A 71 8.57 -4.81 -11.28
C TYR A 71 8.14 -6.23 -11.64
N GLY A 72 8.55 -6.73 -12.78
CA GLY A 72 8.31 -8.11 -13.18
C GLY A 72 8.96 -9.13 -12.25
N ALA A 73 8.45 -10.33 -12.24
CA ALA A 73 9.03 -11.49 -11.57
C ALA A 73 9.07 -12.69 -12.53
N LYS A 74 10.05 -13.56 -12.35
CA LYS A 74 10.15 -14.76 -13.18
C LYS A 74 9.10 -15.77 -12.73
N CYS A 75 8.19 -16.12 -13.65
CA CYS A 75 7.22 -17.21 -13.52
C CYS A 75 7.35 -18.15 -14.73
N GLU A 76 6.98 -19.41 -14.57
CA GLU A 76 7.04 -20.42 -15.62
C GLU A 76 5.66 -20.68 -16.24
N ARG A 77 4.59 -20.54 -15.45
CA ARG A 77 3.20 -20.88 -15.80
C ARG A 77 2.25 -19.69 -15.77
N ILE A 78 2.64 -18.61 -15.10
CA ILE A 78 1.87 -17.37 -15.02
C ILE A 78 2.57 -16.33 -15.87
N GLU A 79 1.89 -15.81 -16.87
CA GLU A 79 2.42 -14.73 -17.70
C GLU A 79 2.42 -13.43 -16.92
N ILE A 80 3.53 -12.69 -16.98
CA ILE A 80 3.64 -11.36 -16.38
C ILE A 80 3.68 -10.32 -17.49
N ILE A 81 2.74 -9.37 -17.46
CA ILE A 81 2.73 -8.19 -18.34
C ILE A 81 3.14 -7.00 -17.52
N GLU A 82 4.04 -6.19 -18.06
CA GLU A 82 4.39 -4.89 -17.50
C GLU A 82 3.66 -3.77 -18.22
N ALA A 83 3.16 -2.77 -17.47
CA ALA A 83 2.41 -1.63 -17.97
C ALA A 83 2.75 -0.34 -17.22
N ALA A 84 2.32 0.80 -17.72
CA ALA A 84 2.61 2.09 -17.13
C ALA A 84 1.81 2.36 -15.85
N HIS A 85 2.47 3.00 -14.90
CA HIS A 85 1.90 3.50 -13.65
C HIS A 85 2.63 4.81 -13.27
N PRO A 86 1.98 5.91 -12.85
CA PRO A 86 0.55 6.00 -12.48
C PRO A 86 -0.41 6.36 -13.63
N VAL A 87 0.08 6.65 -14.83
CA VAL A 87 -0.76 6.97 -16.00
C VAL A 87 -0.91 5.71 -16.85
N PRO A 88 -2.15 5.26 -17.15
CA PRO A 88 -2.39 4.07 -17.96
C PRO A 88 -1.84 4.17 -19.38
N ASP A 89 -1.49 3.01 -19.96
CA ASP A 89 -1.01 2.90 -21.34
C ASP A 89 -1.71 1.77 -22.13
N ALA A 90 -1.29 1.60 -23.40
CA ALA A 90 -1.82 0.57 -24.28
C ALA A 90 -1.49 -0.86 -23.81
N ALA A 91 -0.37 -1.06 -23.12
CA ALA A 91 -0.01 -2.37 -22.57
C ALA A 91 -0.97 -2.78 -21.44
N GLY A 92 -1.34 -1.84 -20.55
CA GLY A 92 -2.37 -2.06 -19.54
C GLY A 92 -3.75 -2.34 -20.13
N LEU A 93 -4.12 -1.63 -21.21
CA LEU A 93 -5.40 -1.87 -21.91
C LEU A 93 -5.46 -3.28 -22.52
N GLU A 94 -4.40 -3.72 -23.18
CA GLU A 94 -4.31 -5.06 -23.74
C GLU A 94 -4.32 -6.13 -22.63
N ALA A 95 -3.60 -5.90 -21.54
CA ALA A 95 -3.61 -6.78 -20.40
C ALA A 95 -5.01 -6.93 -19.78
N SER A 96 -5.76 -5.83 -19.62
CA SER A 96 -7.14 -5.85 -19.12
C SER A 96 -8.07 -6.65 -20.03
N ARG A 97 -7.93 -6.49 -21.36
CA ARG A 97 -8.69 -7.27 -22.34
C ARG A 97 -8.41 -8.77 -22.18
N ARG A 98 -7.15 -9.15 -22.09
CA ARG A 98 -6.71 -10.55 -21.93
C ARG A 98 -7.12 -11.15 -20.58
N LEU A 99 -7.10 -10.38 -19.50
CA LEU A 99 -7.61 -10.83 -18.19
C LEU A 99 -9.11 -11.15 -18.26
N LEU A 100 -9.92 -10.30 -18.89
CA LEU A 100 -11.35 -10.55 -19.09
C LEU A 100 -11.60 -11.78 -19.99
N GLU A 101 -10.79 -11.98 -21.02
CA GLU A 101 -10.89 -13.17 -21.86
C GLU A 101 -10.52 -14.44 -21.11
N LYS A 102 -9.48 -14.39 -20.27
CA LYS A 102 -8.98 -15.54 -19.51
C LYS A 102 -10.00 -16.08 -18.50
N VAL A 103 -10.87 -15.23 -17.98
CA VAL A 103 -11.91 -15.62 -17.00
C VAL A 103 -13.27 -15.94 -17.64
N ARG A 104 -13.45 -15.74 -18.93
CA ARG A 104 -14.72 -16.06 -19.60
C ARG A 104 -14.85 -17.56 -19.89
N GLY A 105 -16.10 -18.04 -19.83
CA GLY A 105 -16.43 -19.45 -20.18
C GLY A 105 -15.85 -20.47 -19.21
N LEU A 106 -15.56 -20.04 -17.97
CA LEU A 106 -15.25 -20.93 -16.86
C LEU A 106 -16.51 -21.64 -16.37
N THR A 107 -16.34 -22.74 -15.66
CA THR A 107 -17.41 -23.54 -15.08
C THR A 107 -17.40 -23.46 -13.54
N SER A 108 -18.43 -23.98 -12.89
CA SER A 108 -18.48 -24.07 -11.42
C SER A 108 -17.42 -25.00 -10.82
N ASP A 109 -16.77 -25.86 -11.62
CA ASP A 109 -15.66 -26.71 -11.22
C ASP A 109 -14.31 -26.01 -11.30
N ASP A 110 -14.24 -24.83 -11.95
CA ASP A 110 -13.02 -24.04 -12.09
C ASP A 110 -12.83 -23.08 -10.89
N LEU A 111 -11.60 -22.70 -10.63
CA LEU A 111 -11.18 -21.75 -9.60
C LEU A 111 -10.41 -20.58 -10.23
N VAL A 112 -10.75 -19.37 -9.85
CA VAL A 112 -9.95 -18.19 -10.14
C VAL A 112 -9.28 -17.73 -8.86
N VAL A 113 -7.94 -17.59 -8.87
CA VAL A 113 -7.16 -16.96 -7.79
C VAL A 113 -6.72 -15.58 -8.25
N ALA A 114 -7.18 -14.54 -7.56
CA ALA A 114 -6.87 -13.16 -7.89
C ALA A 114 -5.81 -12.61 -6.94
N LEU A 115 -4.66 -12.21 -7.49
CA LEU A 115 -3.51 -11.66 -6.76
C LEU A 115 -3.50 -10.13 -6.94
N ILE A 116 -4.12 -9.42 -5.99
CA ILE A 116 -4.37 -7.99 -6.09
C ILE A 116 -3.49 -7.22 -5.11
N SER A 117 -2.83 -6.18 -5.60
CA SER A 117 -2.05 -5.27 -4.75
C SER A 117 -2.22 -3.81 -5.17
N GLY A 118 -1.65 -2.89 -4.40
CA GLY A 118 -1.70 -1.47 -4.67
C GLY A 118 -1.19 -1.07 -6.05
N GLY A 119 -1.67 0.08 -6.55
CA GLY A 119 -1.35 0.58 -7.88
C GLY A 119 -2.11 -0.07 -9.04
N GLY A 120 -2.88 -1.13 -8.82
CA GLY A 120 -3.60 -1.87 -9.86
C GLY A 120 -4.64 -1.04 -10.63
N SER A 121 -5.15 0.06 -10.08
CA SER A 121 -6.14 0.92 -10.77
C SER A 121 -5.63 1.47 -12.10
N ALA A 122 -4.38 1.93 -12.15
CA ALA A 122 -3.74 2.45 -13.38
C ALA A 122 -3.31 1.31 -14.32
N LEU A 123 -2.97 0.15 -13.77
CA LEU A 123 -2.53 -1.03 -14.52
C LEU A 123 -3.68 -1.77 -15.20
N LEU A 124 -4.93 -1.48 -14.82
CA LEU A 124 -6.15 -2.08 -15.39
C LEU A 124 -7.06 -1.05 -16.06
N PRO A 125 -6.58 -0.29 -17.08
CA PRO A 125 -7.50 0.49 -17.88
C PRO A 125 -8.39 -0.44 -18.71
N SER A 126 -9.69 -0.16 -18.69
CA SER A 126 -10.70 -0.91 -19.45
C SER A 126 -11.93 -0.01 -19.61
N PRO A 127 -11.87 0.98 -20.51
CA PRO A 127 -12.92 1.96 -20.66
C PRO A 127 -14.24 1.30 -21.07
N ALA A 128 -15.33 1.87 -20.57
CA ALA A 128 -16.68 1.42 -20.92
C ALA A 128 -16.97 1.59 -22.42
N PRO A 129 -17.93 0.84 -22.98
CA PRO A 129 -18.32 0.99 -24.39
C PRO A 129 -18.65 2.44 -24.75
N GLY A 130 -18.03 2.94 -25.81
CA GLY A 130 -18.15 4.32 -26.25
C GLY A 130 -17.14 5.29 -25.62
N LEU A 131 -16.34 4.83 -24.67
CA LEU A 131 -15.20 5.55 -24.12
C LEU A 131 -13.87 4.99 -24.67
N THR A 132 -12.83 5.81 -24.63
CA THR A 132 -11.50 5.47 -25.09
C THR A 132 -10.51 5.42 -23.92
N LEU A 133 -9.31 4.89 -24.17
CA LEU A 133 -8.20 5.00 -23.19
C LEU A 133 -7.88 6.46 -22.84
N ALA A 134 -7.96 7.36 -23.82
CA ALA A 134 -7.74 8.79 -23.59
C ALA A 134 -8.81 9.37 -22.64
N ASP A 135 -10.07 8.95 -22.73
CA ASP A 135 -11.12 9.35 -21.78
C ASP A 135 -10.81 8.85 -20.36
N GLU A 136 -10.33 7.61 -20.19
CA GLU A 136 -9.97 7.07 -18.86
C GLU A 136 -8.73 7.77 -18.28
N ILE A 137 -7.76 8.14 -19.12
CA ILE A 137 -6.60 8.97 -18.72
C ILE A 137 -7.09 10.35 -18.25
N ALA A 138 -7.96 11.01 -19.02
CA ALA A 138 -8.50 12.31 -18.67
C ALA A 138 -9.30 12.27 -17.34
N VAL A 139 -10.04 11.18 -17.10
CA VAL A 139 -10.72 10.94 -15.81
C VAL A 139 -9.69 10.87 -14.67
N ASN A 140 -8.61 10.10 -14.83
CA ASN A 140 -7.59 9.96 -13.79
C ASN A 140 -6.87 11.29 -13.49
N GLU A 141 -6.50 12.04 -14.54
CA GLU A 141 -5.84 13.36 -14.40
C GLU A 141 -6.76 14.36 -13.68
N ALA A 142 -8.03 14.43 -14.08
CA ALA A 142 -9.01 15.32 -13.46
C ALA A 142 -9.24 14.96 -11.97
N LEU A 143 -9.30 13.67 -11.63
CA LEU A 143 -9.44 13.20 -10.26
C LEU A 143 -8.23 13.54 -9.41
N LEU A 144 -7.01 13.30 -9.90
CA LEU A 144 -5.77 13.64 -9.20
C LEU A 144 -5.65 15.15 -8.96
N ALA A 145 -6.07 15.97 -9.94
CA ALA A 145 -6.04 17.43 -9.83
C ALA A 145 -7.13 17.98 -8.88
N SER A 146 -8.20 17.23 -8.60
CA SER A 146 -9.35 17.69 -7.82
C SER A 146 -9.12 17.77 -6.32
N GLY A 147 -8.10 17.07 -5.80
CA GLY A 147 -7.89 16.89 -4.35
C GLY A 147 -8.94 16.00 -3.68
N ALA A 148 -9.76 15.27 -4.45
CA ALA A 148 -10.72 14.32 -3.89
C ALA A 148 -10.01 13.17 -3.17
N PRO A 149 -10.54 12.67 -2.03
CA PRO A 149 -9.97 11.51 -1.36
C PRO A 149 -10.09 10.25 -2.21
N ILE A 150 -9.18 9.29 -2.00
CA ILE A 150 -9.07 8.06 -2.81
C ILE A 150 -10.40 7.29 -2.90
N ALA A 151 -11.20 7.28 -1.84
CA ALA A 151 -12.51 6.65 -1.82
C ALA A 151 -13.47 7.28 -2.84
N ALA A 152 -13.57 8.61 -2.91
CA ALA A 152 -14.38 9.33 -3.88
C ALA A 152 -13.87 9.10 -5.31
N MET A 153 -12.54 9.14 -5.52
CA MET A 153 -11.94 8.83 -6.82
C MET A 153 -12.28 7.41 -7.28
N ASN A 154 -12.19 6.41 -6.42
CA ASN A 154 -12.50 5.02 -6.76
C ASN A 154 -14.00 4.83 -7.04
N THR A 155 -14.87 5.52 -6.31
CA THR A 155 -16.31 5.53 -6.60
C THR A 155 -16.59 5.99 -8.02
N ILE A 156 -15.88 7.01 -8.51
CA ILE A 156 -16.04 7.49 -9.90
C ILE A 156 -15.41 6.51 -10.90
N ARG A 157 -14.15 6.07 -10.66
CA ARG A 157 -13.39 5.21 -11.58
C ARG A 157 -14.11 3.91 -11.95
N LYS A 158 -14.80 3.27 -11.00
CA LYS A 158 -15.51 2.02 -11.27
C LYS A 158 -16.71 2.19 -12.21
N HIS A 159 -17.29 3.39 -12.29
CA HIS A 159 -18.43 3.69 -13.16
C HIS A 159 -18.05 4.03 -14.61
N VAL A 160 -16.75 4.13 -14.92
CA VAL A 160 -16.26 4.34 -16.29
C VAL A 160 -15.46 3.13 -16.82
N SER A 161 -15.43 2.03 -16.07
CA SER A 161 -14.58 0.85 -16.34
C SER A 161 -15.41 -0.41 -16.53
N THR A 162 -14.92 -1.32 -17.39
CA THR A 162 -15.52 -2.65 -17.59
C THR A 162 -14.87 -3.76 -16.79
N ILE A 163 -13.83 -3.43 -15.98
CA ILE A 163 -13.06 -4.41 -15.19
C ILE A 163 -13.09 -4.13 -13.68
N LYS A 164 -13.20 -2.86 -13.27
CA LYS A 164 -13.21 -2.41 -11.87
C LYS A 164 -14.57 -2.65 -11.19
N GLY A 165 -14.65 -2.48 -9.86
CA GLY A 165 -15.90 -2.58 -9.09
C GLY A 165 -16.55 -3.96 -9.15
N GLY A 166 -15.79 -5.03 -8.99
CA GLY A 166 -16.26 -6.41 -9.00
C GLY A 166 -16.47 -7.02 -10.39
N ARG A 167 -16.31 -6.24 -11.47
CA ARG A 167 -16.68 -6.72 -12.82
C ARG A 167 -15.79 -7.86 -13.31
N LEU A 168 -14.50 -7.90 -12.93
CA LEU A 168 -13.61 -8.99 -13.30
C LEU A 168 -14.07 -10.31 -12.65
N ALA A 169 -14.45 -10.29 -11.37
CA ALA A 169 -14.99 -11.48 -10.71
C ALA A 169 -16.37 -11.86 -11.26
N ALA A 170 -17.23 -10.89 -11.55
CA ALA A 170 -18.53 -11.15 -12.17
C ALA A 170 -18.39 -11.82 -13.56
N ALA A 171 -17.34 -11.49 -14.32
CA ALA A 171 -17.04 -12.11 -15.62
C ALA A 171 -16.54 -13.55 -15.49
N ALA A 172 -16.00 -13.94 -14.33
CA ALA A 172 -15.54 -15.30 -14.05
C ALA A 172 -16.67 -16.26 -13.69
N HIS A 173 -17.88 -15.72 -13.35
CA HIS A 173 -19.02 -16.57 -12.98
C HIS A 173 -19.33 -17.61 -14.09
N PRO A 174 -19.60 -18.90 -13.73
CA PRO A 174 -19.89 -19.44 -12.40
C PRO A 174 -18.65 -20.01 -11.63
N ALA A 175 -17.42 -19.78 -12.09
CA ALA A 175 -16.25 -20.17 -11.33
C ALA A 175 -16.16 -19.40 -10.00
N ARG A 176 -15.68 -20.07 -8.94
CA ARG A 176 -15.40 -19.44 -7.66
C ARG A 176 -14.15 -18.56 -7.79
N VAL A 177 -14.21 -17.35 -7.23
CA VAL A 177 -13.06 -16.43 -7.17
C VAL A 177 -12.57 -16.31 -5.74
N VAL A 178 -11.26 -16.55 -5.54
CA VAL A 178 -10.56 -16.31 -4.27
C VAL A 178 -9.57 -15.17 -4.48
N SER A 179 -9.83 -14.04 -3.85
CA SER A 179 -9.00 -12.85 -3.95
C SER A 179 -8.02 -12.79 -2.77
N LEU A 180 -6.72 -12.82 -3.07
CA LEU A 180 -5.64 -12.58 -2.13
C LEU A 180 -5.18 -11.14 -2.32
N VAL A 181 -5.42 -10.30 -1.31
CA VAL A 181 -5.25 -8.84 -1.42
C VAL A 181 -4.12 -8.38 -0.51
N VAL A 182 -3.18 -7.64 -1.07
CA VAL A 182 -2.18 -6.85 -0.34
C VAL A 182 -2.63 -5.39 -0.40
N SER A 183 -2.98 -4.83 0.75
CA SER A 183 -3.49 -3.46 0.85
C SER A 183 -2.37 -2.46 1.14
N ASP A 184 -2.38 -1.35 0.38
CA ASP A 184 -1.56 -0.16 0.59
C ASP A 184 -2.42 1.09 0.90
N ILE A 185 -3.71 0.89 1.20
CA ILE A 185 -4.66 1.99 1.42
C ILE A 185 -5.13 2.06 2.88
N PRO A 186 -5.43 3.26 3.39
CA PRO A 186 -6.00 3.43 4.72
C PRO A 186 -7.30 2.65 4.92
N GLY A 187 -7.41 1.93 6.06
CA GLY A 187 -8.61 1.20 6.45
C GLY A 187 -8.83 -0.12 5.72
N ASP A 188 -7.88 -0.56 4.89
CA ASP A 188 -7.78 -1.92 4.33
C ASP A 188 -9.03 -2.47 3.63
N ASN A 189 -9.90 -1.58 3.09
CA ASN A 189 -11.09 -2.02 2.38
C ASN A 189 -10.72 -2.65 1.01
N PRO A 190 -10.86 -3.97 0.82
CA PRO A 190 -10.41 -4.65 -0.38
C PRO A 190 -11.16 -4.21 -1.65
N ALA A 191 -12.37 -3.65 -1.51
CA ALA A 191 -13.12 -3.09 -2.64
C ALA A 191 -12.48 -1.79 -3.19
N LEU A 192 -11.56 -1.16 -2.45
CA LEU A 192 -10.86 0.04 -2.87
C LEU A 192 -9.45 -0.24 -3.40
N VAL A 193 -8.82 -1.37 -3.02
CA VAL A 193 -7.51 -1.77 -3.55
C VAL A 193 -7.64 -2.05 -5.05
N ALA A 194 -6.79 -1.42 -5.86
CA ALA A 194 -6.86 -1.49 -7.33
C ALA A 194 -8.23 -1.09 -7.91
N SER A 195 -9.07 -0.31 -7.19
CA SER A 195 -10.49 -0.04 -7.50
C SER A 195 -11.36 -1.30 -7.55
N GLY A 196 -11.03 -2.33 -6.77
CA GLY A 196 -11.83 -3.53 -6.55
C GLY A 196 -12.15 -4.35 -7.80
N PRO A 197 -11.20 -4.82 -8.59
CA PRO A 197 -11.54 -5.56 -9.81
C PRO A 197 -12.33 -6.85 -9.51
N THR A 198 -12.05 -7.49 -8.38
CA THR A 198 -12.70 -8.74 -7.95
C THR A 198 -13.62 -8.59 -6.74
N VAL A 199 -13.70 -7.38 -6.17
CA VAL A 199 -14.51 -7.11 -4.98
C VAL A 199 -15.50 -6.00 -5.28
N PRO A 200 -16.82 -6.26 -5.28
CA PRO A 200 -17.83 -5.22 -5.43
C PRO A 200 -17.94 -4.37 -4.17
N ASP A 201 -18.31 -3.10 -4.33
CA ASP A 201 -18.61 -2.22 -3.21
C ASP A 201 -20.04 -1.70 -3.21
N THR A 202 -20.44 -0.99 -2.17
CA THR A 202 -21.81 -0.45 -2.01
C THR A 202 -22.03 0.87 -2.73
N GLY A 203 -20.96 1.56 -3.20
CA GLY A 203 -21.07 2.87 -3.84
C GLY A 203 -21.87 2.83 -5.14
N SER A 204 -22.75 3.79 -5.33
CA SER A 204 -23.67 3.86 -6.46
C SER A 204 -23.20 4.84 -7.53
N ARG A 205 -23.86 4.80 -8.67
CA ARG A 205 -23.72 5.80 -9.72
C ARG A 205 -24.13 7.20 -9.23
N GLU A 206 -25.14 7.26 -8.40
CA GLU A 206 -25.61 8.49 -7.75
C GLU A 206 -24.52 9.04 -6.80
N ASP A 207 -23.83 8.18 -6.05
CA ASP A 207 -22.68 8.57 -5.22
C ASP A 207 -21.52 9.10 -6.08
N ALA A 208 -21.27 8.49 -7.24
CA ALA A 208 -20.29 9.01 -8.20
C ALA A 208 -20.64 10.40 -8.71
N LEU A 209 -21.90 10.64 -9.09
CA LEU A 209 -22.38 11.95 -9.52
C LEU A 209 -22.31 12.99 -8.40
N ALA A 210 -22.65 12.60 -7.17
CA ALA A 210 -22.53 13.46 -5.99
C ALA A 210 -21.08 13.83 -5.71
N ALA A 211 -20.15 12.87 -5.83
CA ALA A 211 -18.72 13.13 -5.67
C ALA A 211 -18.17 14.06 -6.76
N ILE A 212 -18.56 13.87 -8.03
CA ILE A 212 -18.19 14.76 -9.14
C ILE A 212 -18.62 16.20 -8.82
N ALA A 213 -19.85 16.39 -8.34
CA ALA A 213 -20.37 17.71 -7.99
C ALA A 213 -19.65 18.31 -6.78
N ALA A 214 -19.45 17.52 -5.71
CA ALA A 214 -18.82 17.97 -4.46
C ALA A 214 -17.38 18.46 -4.66
N TYR A 215 -16.62 17.78 -5.52
CA TYR A 215 -15.21 18.12 -5.81
C TYR A 215 -15.06 18.95 -7.09
N ASN A 216 -16.17 19.39 -7.70
CA ASN A 216 -16.20 20.20 -8.93
C ASN A 216 -15.33 19.63 -10.05
N VAL A 217 -15.31 18.30 -10.19
CA VAL A 217 -14.50 17.61 -11.20
C VAL A 217 -15.10 17.84 -12.59
N LYS A 218 -14.26 18.14 -13.56
CA LYS A 218 -14.68 18.35 -14.96
C LYS A 218 -14.21 17.18 -15.81
N PHE A 219 -15.14 16.50 -16.46
CA PHE A 219 -14.87 15.39 -17.36
C PHE A 219 -15.30 15.71 -18.80
N PRO A 220 -14.75 15.00 -19.80
CA PRO A 220 -15.25 15.02 -21.17
C PRO A 220 -16.76 14.73 -21.23
N ALA A 221 -17.46 15.29 -22.21
CA ALA A 221 -18.90 15.10 -22.36
C ALA A 221 -19.30 13.62 -22.54
N SER A 222 -18.47 12.82 -23.23
CA SER A 222 -18.62 11.37 -23.40
C SER A 222 -18.66 10.64 -22.06
N VAL A 223 -17.71 10.98 -21.17
CA VAL A 223 -17.60 10.40 -19.82
C VAL A 223 -18.82 10.76 -18.98
N MET A 224 -19.23 12.03 -18.97
CA MET A 224 -20.40 12.47 -18.21
C MET A 224 -21.69 11.80 -18.72
N ALA A 225 -21.88 11.72 -20.04
CA ALA A 225 -23.03 11.03 -20.63
C ALA A 225 -23.08 9.54 -20.23
N HIS A 226 -21.89 8.88 -20.21
CA HIS A 226 -21.82 7.48 -19.76
C HIS A 226 -22.18 7.35 -18.28
N ILE A 227 -21.57 8.13 -17.36
CA ILE A 227 -21.83 8.05 -15.92
C ILE A 227 -23.33 8.35 -15.60
N GLN A 228 -23.98 9.21 -16.38
CA GLN A 228 -25.41 9.51 -16.22
C GLN A 228 -26.33 8.37 -16.68
N SER A 229 -25.82 7.42 -17.46
CA SER A 229 -26.61 6.32 -17.99
C SER A 229 -26.60 5.08 -17.06
N PRO A 230 -27.67 4.24 -17.08
CA PRO A 230 -27.68 2.96 -16.35
C PRO A 230 -26.56 1.99 -16.76
N ALA A 231 -25.94 2.16 -17.93
CA ALA A 231 -24.82 1.34 -18.39
C ALA A 231 -23.57 1.50 -17.51
N ALA A 232 -23.47 2.57 -16.74
CA ALA A 232 -22.39 2.80 -15.79
C ALA A 232 -22.55 2.00 -14.48
N ASP A 233 -23.71 1.43 -14.18
CA ASP A 233 -23.96 0.72 -12.92
C ASP A 233 -22.98 -0.43 -12.71
N ALA A 234 -22.37 -0.46 -11.53
CA ALA A 234 -21.45 -1.52 -11.10
C ALA A 234 -22.22 -2.65 -10.39
N PRO A 235 -21.73 -3.90 -10.45
CA PRO A 235 -22.28 -4.98 -9.65
C PRO A 235 -22.32 -4.64 -8.17
N ARG A 236 -23.33 -5.11 -7.46
CA ARG A 236 -23.50 -4.90 -6.01
C ARG A 236 -23.02 -6.10 -5.22
N PRO A 237 -22.67 -5.94 -3.92
CA PRO A 237 -22.19 -7.05 -3.08
C PRO A 237 -23.18 -8.22 -2.98
N ASN A 238 -24.48 -7.97 -3.13
CA ASN A 238 -25.54 -9.00 -3.07
C ASN A 238 -25.86 -9.63 -4.45
N ASP A 239 -25.08 -9.32 -5.48
CA ASP A 239 -25.25 -9.94 -6.80
C ASP A 239 -24.92 -11.44 -6.70
N PRO A 240 -25.80 -12.35 -7.16
CA PRO A 240 -25.60 -13.81 -7.04
C PRO A 240 -24.33 -14.31 -7.73
N ARG A 241 -23.74 -13.56 -8.67
CA ARG A 241 -22.47 -13.91 -9.30
C ARG A 241 -21.28 -13.94 -8.34
N PHE A 242 -21.40 -13.34 -7.15
CA PHE A 242 -20.37 -13.38 -6.12
C PHE A 242 -20.59 -14.46 -5.06
N ALA A 243 -21.67 -15.26 -5.20
CA ALA A 243 -21.93 -16.34 -4.26
C ALA A 243 -20.76 -17.35 -4.24
N GLY A 244 -20.20 -17.62 -3.07
CA GLY A 244 -19.05 -18.51 -2.92
C GLY A 244 -17.68 -17.89 -3.20
N ASN A 245 -17.60 -16.62 -3.59
CA ASN A 245 -16.33 -15.91 -3.69
C ASN A 245 -15.77 -15.60 -2.28
N GLU A 246 -14.45 -15.60 -2.17
CA GLU A 246 -13.73 -15.31 -0.92
C GLU A 246 -12.74 -14.17 -1.13
N VAL A 247 -12.55 -13.37 -0.09
CA VAL A 247 -11.58 -12.27 -0.09
C VAL A 247 -10.74 -12.38 1.18
N HIS A 248 -9.43 -12.49 1.01
CA HIS A 248 -8.46 -12.54 2.09
C HIS A 248 -7.50 -11.36 1.98
N LEU A 249 -7.49 -10.51 2.99
CA LEU A 249 -6.44 -9.52 3.17
C LEU A 249 -5.23 -10.25 3.74
N ILE A 250 -4.23 -10.49 2.89
CA ILE A 250 -3.07 -11.32 3.25
C ILE A 250 -1.87 -10.51 3.75
N ALA A 251 -1.80 -9.22 3.43
CA ALA A 251 -0.83 -8.29 3.98
C ALA A 251 -1.36 -6.86 3.92
N SER A 252 -1.03 -6.07 4.93
CA SER A 252 -1.30 -4.64 5.03
C SER A 252 -0.42 -3.99 6.10
N ALA A 253 -0.47 -2.67 6.19
CA ALA A 253 0.17 -1.95 7.29
C ALA A 253 -0.34 -2.43 8.64
N GLY A 254 -1.66 -2.63 8.80
CA GLY A 254 -2.28 -3.14 10.03
C GLY A 254 -1.74 -4.52 10.42
N VAL A 255 -1.72 -5.49 9.51
CA VAL A 255 -1.16 -6.84 9.75
C VAL A 255 0.31 -6.78 10.18
N SER A 256 1.11 -5.92 9.55
CA SER A 256 2.52 -5.73 9.88
C SER A 256 2.72 -5.09 11.25
N LEU A 257 1.89 -4.10 11.62
CA LEU A 257 1.95 -3.47 12.94
C LEU A 257 1.55 -4.43 14.06
N GLU A 258 0.55 -5.28 13.86
CA GLU A 258 0.16 -6.32 14.81
C GLU A 258 1.28 -7.35 15.00
N ALA A 259 1.97 -7.74 13.95
CA ALA A 259 3.13 -8.62 14.06
C ALA A 259 4.30 -7.96 14.80
N ALA A 260 4.55 -6.68 14.55
CA ALA A 260 5.52 -5.87 15.28
C ALA A 260 5.16 -5.77 16.78
N ALA A 261 3.89 -5.55 17.11
CA ALA A 261 3.40 -5.51 18.49
C ALA A 261 3.56 -6.87 19.19
N ALA A 262 3.24 -7.97 18.51
CA ALA A 262 3.43 -9.32 19.03
C ALA A 262 4.91 -9.62 19.34
N GLU A 263 5.82 -9.18 18.47
CA GLU A 263 7.28 -9.32 18.68
C GLU A 263 7.75 -8.50 19.89
N ALA A 264 7.27 -7.26 20.05
CA ALA A 264 7.58 -6.45 21.23
C ALA A 264 7.13 -7.12 22.53
N LYS A 265 5.91 -7.65 22.55
CA LYS A 265 5.35 -8.38 23.69
C LYS A 265 6.17 -9.63 24.00
N ARG A 266 6.62 -10.38 23.00
CA ARG A 266 7.52 -11.55 23.18
C ARG A 266 8.84 -11.14 23.85
N GLN A 267 9.32 -9.92 23.61
CA GLN A 267 10.51 -9.35 24.24
C GLN A 267 10.21 -8.61 25.58
N GLY A 268 8.98 -8.69 26.09
CA GLY A 268 8.58 -8.15 27.39
C GLY A 268 8.27 -6.64 27.36
N ILE A 269 8.01 -6.05 26.21
CA ILE A 269 7.63 -4.64 26.05
C ILE A 269 6.18 -4.58 25.54
N GLU A 270 5.32 -3.89 26.28
CA GLU A 270 3.96 -3.59 25.81
C GLU A 270 4.01 -2.64 24.61
N ALA A 271 3.18 -2.94 23.61
CA ALA A 271 3.09 -2.12 22.40
C ALA A 271 1.69 -1.51 22.26
N VAL A 272 1.64 -0.30 21.75
CA VAL A 272 0.40 0.40 21.37
C VAL A 272 0.49 0.82 19.92
N ILE A 273 -0.55 0.54 19.15
CA ILE A 273 -0.68 0.95 17.75
C ILE A 273 -1.54 2.22 17.72
N LEU A 274 -0.96 3.32 17.27
CA LEU A 274 -1.71 4.60 17.15
C LEU A 274 -2.67 4.55 15.95
N SER A 275 -2.16 4.10 14.81
CA SER A 275 -2.90 3.96 13.56
C SER A 275 -2.00 3.29 12.51
N ASP A 276 -2.60 2.64 11.55
CA ASP A 276 -1.99 2.05 10.34
C ASP A 276 -2.13 2.95 9.09
N SER A 277 -2.77 4.11 9.24
CA SER A 277 -3.23 4.97 8.14
C SER A 277 -2.90 6.45 8.33
N ILE A 278 -1.72 6.75 8.93
CA ILE A 278 -1.30 8.14 9.14
C ILE A 278 -0.77 8.73 7.84
N GLU A 279 -1.45 9.75 7.35
CA GLU A 279 -1.11 10.55 6.18
C GLU A 279 -0.73 11.98 6.56
N GLY A 280 -0.28 12.77 5.60
CA GLY A 280 0.08 14.18 5.75
C GLY A 280 1.57 14.46 5.56
N GLU A 281 1.99 15.69 5.82
CA GLU A 281 3.38 16.14 5.64
C GLU A 281 4.29 15.49 6.69
N ALA A 282 5.32 14.77 6.25
CA ALA A 282 6.18 13.94 7.09
C ALA A 282 6.77 14.69 8.30
N ARG A 283 7.26 15.93 8.11
CA ARG A 283 7.82 16.75 9.19
C ARG A 283 6.81 17.15 10.24
N GLU A 284 5.57 17.42 9.85
CA GLU A 284 4.50 17.79 10.77
C GLU A 284 4.06 16.57 11.58
N VAL A 285 3.88 15.44 10.92
CA VAL A 285 3.57 14.16 11.57
C VAL A 285 4.69 13.76 12.55
N GLY A 286 5.96 13.98 12.20
CA GLY A 286 7.11 13.79 13.08
C GLY A 286 7.04 14.64 14.34
N GLY A 287 6.64 15.91 14.21
CA GLY A 287 6.42 16.83 15.33
C GLY A 287 5.29 16.38 16.26
N VAL A 288 4.18 15.89 15.71
CA VAL A 288 3.05 15.36 16.50
C VAL A 288 3.46 14.12 17.29
N HIS A 289 4.16 13.16 16.66
CA HIS A 289 4.68 11.97 17.35
C HIS A 289 5.64 12.34 18.48
N ALA A 290 6.54 13.30 18.23
CA ALA A 290 7.45 13.81 19.26
C ALA A 290 6.71 14.40 20.46
N ALA A 291 5.61 15.13 20.25
CA ALA A 291 4.79 15.68 21.35
C ALA A 291 4.18 14.55 22.19
N ILE A 292 3.62 13.51 21.55
CA ILE A 292 3.05 12.34 22.23
C ILE A 292 4.12 11.63 23.06
N VAL A 293 5.27 11.29 22.49
CA VAL A 293 6.28 10.50 23.19
C VAL A 293 6.97 11.27 24.31
N ARG A 294 7.10 12.60 24.19
CA ARG A 294 7.59 13.46 25.29
C ARG A 294 6.64 13.44 26.47
N GLU A 295 5.33 13.42 26.22
CA GLU A 295 4.31 13.31 27.28
C GLU A 295 4.41 11.95 27.99
N VAL A 296 4.62 10.87 27.22
CA VAL A 296 4.88 9.54 27.78
C VAL A 296 6.17 9.53 28.59
N ALA A 297 7.28 10.05 28.04
CA ALA A 297 8.58 10.02 28.67
C ALA A 297 8.61 10.79 30.00
N THR A 298 7.94 11.95 30.07
CA THR A 298 8.00 12.85 31.21
C THR A 298 6.87 12.65 32.23
N ARG A 299 5.69 12.14 31.80
CA ARG A 299 4.48 12.10 32.63
C ARG A 299 3.75 10.78 32.66
N ASN A 300 4.25 9.74 31.97
CA ASN A 300 3.60 8.43 31.83
C ASN A 300 2.15 8.50 31.33
N ARG A 301 1.84 9.37 30.39
CA ARG A 301 0.51 9.51 29.78
C ARG A 301 0.60 9.84 28.27
N PRO A 302 -0.33 9.36 27.44
CA PRO A 302 -1.47 8.51 27.82
C PRO A 302 -1.08 7.06 28.11
N PHE A 303 0.20 6.68 27.90
CA PHE A 303 0.71 5.33 28.11
C PHE A 303 1.77 5.30 29.22
N ALA A 304 1.83 4.22 29.99
CA ALA A 304 2.87 4.00 30.98
C ALA A 304 4.13 3.40 30.35
N LYS A 305 5.31 3.83 30.83
CA LYS A 305 6.60 3.27 30.44
C LYS A 305 6.91 1.95 31.17
N PRO A 306 7.67 0.99 30.57
CA PRO A 306 8.19 1.05 29.21
C PRO A 306 7.10 0.69 28.19
N VAL A 307 7.13 1.36 27.02
CA VAL A 307 6.14 1.12 25.96
C VAL A 307 6.79 1.29 24.58
N LEU A 308 6.37 0.46 23.63
CA LEU A 308 6.62 0.64 22.21
C LEU A 308 5.39 1.28 21.56
N ILE A 309 5.56 2.45 20.96
CA ILE A 309 4.52 3.15 20.20
C ILE A 309 4.76 2.86 18.73
N LEU A 310 3.76 2.26 18.07
CA LEU A 310 3.78 1.88 16.67
C LEU A 310 2.81 2.74 15.86
N SER A 311 3.20 3.07 14.65
CA SER A 311 2.29 3.64 13.66
C SER A 311 2.73 3.32 12.24
N GLY A 312 1.77 3.27 11.32
CA GLY A 312 1.94 3.07 9.90
C GLY A 312 1.26 4.16 9.09
N GLY A 313 1.13 3.93 7.80
CA GLY A 313 0.54 4.85 6.84
C GLY A 313 1.57 5.38 5.85
N GLU A 314 1.20 6.36 5.04
CA GLU A 314 2.05 6.92 3.99
C GLU A 314 2.06 8.45 4.06
N THR A 315 3.16 9.02 4.55
CA THR A 315 3.34 10.47 4.59
C THR A 315 3.90 11.02 3.28
N THR A 316 3.78 12.32 3.08
CA THR A 316 4.29 13.05 1.92
C THR A 316 5.40 14.01 2.29
N VAL A 317 6.20 14.41 1.30
CA VAL A 317 7.24 15.43 1.45
C VAL A 317 7.03 16.53 0.42
N THR A 318 6.80 17.74 0.87
CA THR A 318 6.84 18.92 0.01
C THR A 318 8.30 19.30 -0.25
N LEU A 319 8.76 19.08 -1.49
CA LEU A 319 10.12 19.41 -1.90
C LEU A 319 10.30 20.92 -1.96
N ARG A 320 11.21 21.45 -1.13
CA ARG A 320 11.59 22.86 -1.05
C ARG A 320 13.00 23.11 -1.60
N ALA A 321 13.78 22.03 -1.71
CA ALA A 321 15.14 22.05 -2.24
C ALA A 321 15.51 20.68 -2.83
N LYS A 322 16.67 20.59 -3.47
CA LYS A 322 17.22 19.35 -4.05
C LYS A 322 18.12 18.63 -3.03
N GLY A 323 17.56 18.27 -1.90
CA GLY A 323 18.24 17.45 -0.88
C GLY A 323 18.09 15.95 -1.14
N LYS A 324 18.70 15.14 -0.27
CA LYS A 324 18.67 13.68 -0.28
C LYS A 324 17.85 13.15 0.89
N GLY A 325 17.03 12.13 0.62
CA GLY A 325 16.19 11.46 1.61
C GLY A 325 14.81 11.13 1.10
N GLY A 326 13.96 10.69 1.99
CA GLY A 326 12.57 10.38 1.74
C GLY A 326 11.69 10.77 2.92
N ARG A 327 10.46 10.28 2.93
CA ARG A 327 9.44 10.65 3.90
C ARG A 327 9.77 10.14 5.32
N ASN A 328 10.35 8.94 5.44
CA ASN A 328 10.71 8.38 6.74
C ASN A 328 11.89 9.10 7.39
N SER A 329 12.93 9.40 6.62
CA SER A 329 14.06 10.18 7.11
C SER A 329 13.66 11.62 7.44
N GLU A 330 12.76 12.27 6.65
CA GLU A 330 12.26 13.61 6.96
C GLU A 330 11.39 13.63 8.22
N PHE A 331 10.46 12.67 8.36
CA PHE A 331 9.70 12.45 9.59
C PHE A 331 10.63 12.36 10.80
N LEU A 332 11.64 11.50 10.69
CA LEU A 332 12.51 11.20 11.82
C LEU A 332 13.46 12.35 12.17
N LEU A 333 13.89 13.16 11.20
CA LEU A 333 14.72 14.35 11.47
C LEU A 333 13.89 15.42 12.21
N ALA A 334 12.65 15.66 11.81
CA ALA A 334 11.75 16.55 12.52
C ALA A 334 11.46 16.05 13.94
N PHE A 335 11.21 14.77 14.09
CA PHE A 335 11.04 14.09 15.37
C PHE A 335 12.28 14.27 16.27
N ALA A 336 13.49 13.97 15.77
CA ALA A 336 14.75 14.09 16.51
C ALA A 336 15.00 15.52 17.01
N ILE A 337 14.69 16.54 16.19
CA ILE A 337 14.79 17.95 16.58
C ILE A 337 13.86 18.24 17.76
N ALA A 338 12.63 17.71 17.74
CA ALA A 338 11.63 17.98 18.76
C ALA A 338 11.87 17.24 20.09
N ILE A 339 12.55 16.08 20.06
CA ILE A 339 12.91 15.30 21.27
C ILE A 339 14.32 15.59 21.78
N ASN A 340 15.06 16.52 21.17
CA ASN A 340 16.45 16.77 21.52
C ASN A 340 16.65 17.02 23.02
N GLY A 341 17.56 16.25 23.64
CA GLY A 341 17.84 16.33 25.08
C GLY A 341 16.85 15.57 25.98
N VAL A 342 15.90 14.83 25.42
CA VAL A 342 15.00 13.97 26.20
C VAL A 342 15.53 12.54 26.19
N ASP A 343 15.91 12.02 27.35
CA ASP A 343 16.44 10.69 27.51
C ASP A 343 15.32 9.61 27.46
N GLY A 344 15.74 8.36 27.16
CA GLY A 344 14.85 7.20 27.20
C GLY A 344 13.93 7.05 26.00
N ILE A 345 14.08 7.88 24.96
CA ILE A 345 13.34 7.77 23.68
C ILE A 345 14.28 7.26 22.62
N HIS A 346 13.88 6.16 21.93
CA HIS A 346 14.58 5.60 20.78
C HIS A 346 13.57 5.31 19.67
N ALA A 347 13.85 5.72 18.45
CA ALA A 347 12.91 5.61 17.33
C ALA A 347 13.57 5.01 16.08
N LEU A 348 12.77 4.29 15.31
CA LEU A 348 13.00 3.88 13.94
C LEU A 348 11.80 4.34 13.10
N ALA A 349 12.05 4.97 11.97
CA ALA A 349 11.06 5.15 10.92
C ALA A 349 11.65 4.63 9.62
N ALA A 350 10.91 3.75 8.92
CA ALA A 350 11.40 3.09 7.72
C ALA A 350 10.25 2.68 6.79
N ASP A 351 10.52 2.73 5.47
CA ASP A 351 9.66 2.11 4.47
C ASP A 351 9.84 0.58 4.51
N THR A 352 8.74 -0.15 4.49
CA THR A 352 8.76 -1.62 4.54
C THR A 352 9.33 -2.27 3.30
N ASP A 353 9.42 -1.56 2.16
CA ASP A 353 10.05 -2.07 0.94
C ASP A 353 11.59 -2.02 0.96
N GLY A 354 12.16 -1.30 1.95
CA GLY A 354 13.60 -1.18 2.13
C GLY A 354 14.23 0.06 1.51
N ILE A 355 13.42 0.97 0.91
CA ILE A 355 13.90 2.17 0.20
C ILE A 355 13.10 3.41 0.62
N ASP A 356 13.76 4.44 1.16
CA ASP A 356 13.17 5.72 1.57
C ASP A 356 13.54 6.84 0.59
N GLY A 357 12.76 7.00 -0.47
CA GLY A 357 12.95 8.08 -1.45
C GLY A 357 14.07 7.84 -2.45
N SER A 358 15.12 8.67 -2.44
CA SER A 358 16.13 8.69 -3.51
C SER A 358 17.36 7.82 -3.26
N GLU A 359 17.58 7.37 -2.02
CA GLU A 359 18.81 6.70 -1.62
C GLU A 359 18.55 5.24 -1.20
N ASN A 360 19.56 4.50 -0.80
CA ASN A 360 19.50 3.05 -0.54
C ASN A 360 19.13 2.67 0.90
N ASN A 361 18.69 3.63 1.72
CA ASN A 361 18.23 3.38 3.08
C ASN A 361 16.70 3.20 3.10
N ALA A 362 16.18 2.37 4.00
CA ALA A 362 14.76 2.28 4.29
C ALA A 362 14.27 3.44 5.18
N GLY A 363 15.18 4.04 5.93
CA GLY A 363 14.89 5.08 6.90
C GLY A 363 16.09 5.35 7.79
N ALA A 364 15.84 5.65 9.07
CA ALA A 364 16.90 5.94 10.03
C ALA A 364 16.49 5.62 11.48
N PHE A 365 17.48 5.68 12.39
CA PHE A 365 17.28 5.67 13.83
C PHE A 365 17.43 7.08 14.41
N ALA A 366 16.72 7.36 15.51
CA ALA A 366 16.89 8.59 16.27
C ALA A 366 16.69 8.36 17.78
N ASP A 367 17.34 9.19 18.56
CA ASP A 367 17.18 9.29 20.01
C ASP A 367 17.35 10.73 20.49
N GLY A 368 17.24 10.97 21.81
CA GLY A 368 17.41 12.30 22.40
C GLY A 368 18.79 12.94 22.19
N SER A 369 19.81 12.16 21.79
CA SER A 369 21.16 12.64 21.54
C SER A 369 21.47 12.92 20.07
N THR A 370 20.60 12.49 19.14
CA THR A 370 20.85 12.54 17.69
C THR A 370 21.25 13.92 17.19
N VAL A 371 20.51 14.97 17.58
CA VAL A 371 20.82 16.36 17.15
C VAL A 371 22.15 16.86 17.76
N SER A 372 22.48 16.43 18.97
CA SER A 372 23.77 16.78 19.59
C SER A 372 24.94 16.11 18.88
N ARG A 373 24.76 14.86 18.43
CA ARG A 373 25.75 14.12 17.59
C ARG A 373 25.91 14.79 16.21
N MET A 374 24.81 15.19 15.58
CA MET A 374 24.83 15.95 14.31
C MET A 374 25.61 17.25 14.45
N ARG A 375 25.35 18.01 15.53
CA ARG A 375 26.09 19.26 15.82
C ARG A 375 27.58 18.99 16.02
N GLY A 376 27.95 17.92 16.73
CA GLY A 376 29.34 17.50 16.92
C GLY A 376 30.02 17.13 15.59
N ALA A 377 29.28 16.66 14.62
CA ALA A 377 29.73 16.37 13.25
C ALA A 377 29.67 17.60 12.30
N GLY A 378 29.37 18.80 12.81
CA GLY A 378 29.27 20.01 12.01
C GLY A 378 27.98 20.13 11.18
N VAL A 379 26.94 19.36 11.51
CA VAL A 379 25.67 19.33 10.77
C VAL A 379 24.60 20.11 11.54
N ASP A 380 23.97 21.09 10.90
CA ASP A 380 22.78 21.78 11.40
C ASP A 380 21.50 21.02 11.00
N ALA A 381 20.91 20.30 11.95
CA ALA A 381 19.72 19.50 11.74
C ALA A 381 18.52 20.31 11.18
N LYS A 382 18.35 21.57 11.62
CA LYS A 382 17.25 22.43 11.15
C LYS A 382 17.47 22.87 9.71
N ALA A 383 18.71 23.24 9.34
CA ALA A 383 19.06 23.59 7.97
C ALA A 383 18.89 22.37 7.04
N MET A 384 19.29 21.16 7.48
CA MET A 384 19.08 19.91 6.73
C MET A 384 17.60 19.62 6.50
N LEU A 385 16.75 19.78 7.53
CA LEU A 385 15.30 19.59 7.42
C LEU A 385 14.68 20.64 6.45
N ALA A 386 15.09 21.89 6.55
CA ALA A 386 14.61 22.94 5.63
C ALA A 386 14.97 22.69 4.17
N GLY A 387 16.12 22.03 3.93
CA GLY A 387 16.64 21.67 2.62
C GLY A 387 16.20 20.30 2.09
N ASN A 388 15.24 19.59 2.72
CA ASN A 388 14.86 18.20 2.40
C ASN A 388 16.08 17.25 2.32
N ASN A 389 17.06 17.40 3.23
CA ASN A 389 18.35 16.72 3.17
C ASN A 389 18.59 15.82 4.40
N ALA A 390 17.55 15.13 4.82
CA ALA A 390 17.55 14.29 6.02
C ALA A 390 18.52 13.11 5.91
N TRP A 391 18.68 12.52 4.74
CA TRP A 391 19.65 11.44 4.50
C TRP A 391 21.07 11.88 4.87
N THR A 392 21.52 13.04 4.40
CA THR A 392 22.85 13.57 4.69
C THR A 392 23.05 13.77 6.18
N ALA A 393 22.03 14.26 6.90
CA ALA A 393 22.08 14.46 8.34
C ALA A 393 22.29 13.14 9.11
N PHE A 394 21.51 12.09 8.79
CA PHE A 394 21.63 10.79 9.45
C PHE A 394 22.90 10.03 9.02
N ASN A 395 23.31 10.15 7.77
CA ASN A 395 24.55 9.55 7.28
C ASN A 395 25.78 10.08 8.03
N ALA A 396 25.82 11.38 8.33
CA ALA A 396 26.92 12.02 9.04
C ALA A 396 27.14 11.47 10.46
N VAL A 397 26.12 10.88 11.07
CA VAL A 397 26.17 10.32 12.44
C VAL A 397 26.02 8.79 12.49
N GLY A 398 25.96 8.12 11.33
CA GLY A 398 25.87 6.66 11.23
C GLY A 398 24.53 6.09 11.71
N ASP A 399 23.43 6.84 11.55
CA ASP A 399 22.12 6.42 12.02
C ASP A 399 21.17 5.99 10.87
N LEU A 400 21.66 5.89 9.64
CA LEU A 400 20.85 5.34 8.55
C LEU A 400 20.49 3.87 8.83
N PHE A 401 19.26 3.49 8.48
CA PHE A 401 18.80 2.11 8.50
C PHE A 401 18.77 1.57 7.07
N VAL A 402 19.63 0.57 6.79
CA VAL A 402 19.85 0.02 5.44
C VAL A 402 19.67 -1.51 5.48
N PRO A 403 18.43 -2.01 5.51
CA PRO A 403 18.17 -3.45 5.53
C PRO A 403 18.35 -4.11 4.14
N GLY A 404 18.36 -3.33 3.06
CA GLY A 404 18.24 -3.79 1.69
C GLY A 404 16.79 -4.00 1.26
N PRO A 405 16.54 -4.35 -0.02
CA PRO A 405 15.20 -4.64 -0.53
C PRO A 405 14.54 -5.80 0.23
N THR A 406 13.30 -5.62 0.68
CA THR A 406 12.58 -6.60 1.51
C THR A 406 11.67 -7.54 0.70
N GLY A 407 11.35 -7.17 -0.54
CA GLY A 407 10.42 -7.92 -1.40
C GLY A 407 8.94 -7.76 -1.05
N THR A 408 8.61 -6.88 -0.11
CA THR A 408 7.24 -6.50 0.22
C THR A 408 7.07 -4.99 0.22
N ASN A 409 5.83 -4.50 0.21
CA ASN A 409 5.51 -3.09 0.44
C ASN A 409 4.13 -2.98 1.11
N VAL A 410 4.13 -2.55 2.36
CA VAL A 410 2.94 -2.24 3.16
C VAL A 410 3.11 -0.88 3.84
N ASN A 411 3.67 0.08 3.11
CA ASN A 411 3.93 1.46 3.51
C ASN A 411 4.96 1.62 4.66
N ASP A 412 4.88 2.75 5.38
CA ASP A 412 5.82 3.10 6.43
C ASP A 412 5.57 2.34 7.73
N LEU A 413 6.65 2.00 8.43
CA LEU A 413 6.62 1.57 9.81
C LEU A 413 7.37 2.58 10.67
N ARG A 414 6.73 3.07 11.72
CA ARG A 414 7.32 3.92 12.75
C ARG A 414 7.22 3.20 14.09
N ALA A 415 8.35 2.97 14.71
CA ALA A 415 8.48 2.27 15.99
C ALA A 415 9.25 3.15 16.98
N ILE A 416 8.61 3.55 18.08
CA ILE A 416 9.19 4.46 19.07
C ILE A 416 9.14 3.79 20.44
N LEU A 417 10.31 3.43 20.95
CA LEU A 417 10.48 2.86 22.29
C LEU A 417 10.66 3.99 23.30
N VAL A 418 9.85 4.01 24.35
CA VAL A 418 9.96 4.95 25.48
C VAL A 418 10.19 4.14 26.77
N ARG A 419 11.30 4.45 27.46
CA ARG A 419 11.72 3.77 28.70
C ARG A 419 11.75 4.68 29.92
#